data_c3588a067c19efcd183629916db3efc7
#
_entry.id   c3588a067c19efcd183629916db3efc7
#
_cell.length_a   1.000
_cell.length_b   1.000
_cell.length_c   1.000
_cell.angle_alpha   90.00
_cell.angle_beta   90.00
_cell.angle_gamma   90.00
#
_symmetry.space_group_name_H-M   'P 1'
#
loop_
_entity.id
_entity.type
_entity.pdbx_description
1 polymer ?
#
loop_
_entity_poly.entity_id
_entity_poly.type
_entity_poly.pdbx_seq_one_letter_code
_entity_poly.pdbx_strand_id
1 'polypeptide(L)'
;MWKILGITLAILIVVILGAWLKFRGPDIPFETLEAKYAGADSHFVDLPGGYRAHYRDDGDPNLPLLVLLHGFGDSFTSWEGWVRELKTQFHIISPDFPGHGLTRAPQGSRLNAEGLADFVDAFAAQLALPKFAVAGNSMGGGAAWQLAVRHPERIDALILVDAAGFANDKPPGEVPLAFKILKYPVGRALLRNIDNRPLIEEGLKTDVYDKSLITPFIVDRWADFQRAPGHRAILMSIDMGAPARPTAELVSTIKAPTLILWGESDPLIEPAAATKFAAAIPGAKLITYPKVGHLPQIEIAQRSAADVAAFLKAR
;
A
#
# COMPACT_ATOMS: atom_id res chain seq x y z
N MET A 1 -18.70 -0.63 -51.96
CA MET A 1 -18.37 0.16 -50.77
C MET A 1 -18.90 -0.47 -49.47
N TRP A 2 -20.19 -0.70 -49.30
CA TRP A 2 -20.78 -1.28 -48.08
C TRP A 2 -20.27 -2.69 -47.70
N LYS A 3 -20.03 -3.60 -48.68
CA LYS A 3 -19.49 -4.95 -48.42
C LYS A 3 -18.05 -4.88 -47.85
N ILE A 4 -17.21 -4.00 -48.40
CA ILE A 4 -15.82 -3.83 -47.93
C ILE A 4 -15.83 -3.28 -46.51
N LEU A 5 -16.65 -2.28 -46.22
CA LEU A 5 -16.81 -1.70 -44.91
C LEU A 5 -17.26 -2.76 -43.86
N GLY A 6 -18.23 -3.62 -44.24
CA GLY A 6 -18.69 -4.70 -43.39
C GLY A 6 -17.63 -5.74 -43.06
N ILE A 7 -16.81 -6.13 -44.08
CA ILE A 7 -15.69 -7.06 -43.88
C ILE A 7 -14.62 -6.45 -42.98
N THR A 8 -14.24 -5.19 -43.19
CA THR A 8 -13.25 -4.50 -42.37
C THR A 8 -13.72 -4.42 -40.91
N LEU A 9 -15.00 -4.09 -40.66
CA LEU A 9 -15.57 -4.05 -39.33
C LEU A 9 -15.57 -5.42 -38.66
N ALA A 10 -15.93 -6.49 -39.40
CA ALA A 10 -15.89 -7.86 -38.91
C ALA A 10 -14.45 -8.27 -38.48
N ILE A 11 -13.46 -7.99 -39.30
CA ILE A 11 -12.05 -8.26 -39.01
C ILE A 11 -11.64 -7.49 -37.75
N LEU A 12 -11.99 -6.21 -37.64
CA LEU A 12 -11.67 -5.40 -36.47
C LEU A 12 -12.29 -5.97 -35.19
N ILE A 13 -13.55 -6.40 -35.23
CA ILE A 13 -14.24 -7.05 -34.10
C ILE A 13 -13.51 -8.35 -33.71
N VAL A 14 -13.13 -9.19 -34.68
CA VAL A 14 -12.40 -10.44 -34.41
C VAL A 14 -11.04 -10.15 -33.76
N VAL A 15 -10.31 -9.14 -34.27
CA VAL A 15 -9.02 -8.73 -33.70
C VAL A 15 -9.19 -8.20 -32.27
N ILE A 16 -10.18 -7.35 -32.02
CA ILE A 16 -10.47 -6.81 -30.68
C ILE A 16 -10.88 -7.94 -29.74
N LEU A 17 -11.74 -8.85 -30.17
CA LEU A 17 -12.16 -9.99 -29.36
C LEU A 17 -11.01 -10.95 -29.05
N GLY A 18 -10.17 -11.22 -30.05
CA GLY A 18 -8.95 -12.01 -29.88
C GLY A 18 -7.97 -11.38 -28.90
N ALA A 19 -7.74 -10.07 -29.01
CA ALA A 19 -6.93 -9.32 -28.07
C ALA A 19 -7.52 -9.35 -26.65
N TRP A 20 -8.84 -9.13 -26.53
CA TRP A 20 -9.55 -9.24 -25.27
C TRP A 20 -9.39 -10.62 -24.63
N LEU A 21 -9.64 -11.69 -25.36
CA LEU A 21 -9.48 -13.06 -24.86
C LEU A 21 -8.05 -13.38 -24.43
N LYS A 22 -7.06 -12.83 -25.14
CA LYS A 22 -5.64 -13.02 -24.83
C LYS A 22 -5.20 -12.25 -23.56
N PHE A 23 -5.69 -11.04 -23.38
CA PHE A 23 -5.21 -10.14 -22.33
C PHE A 23 -6.15 -10.07 -21.11
N ARG A 24 -7.36 -10.66 -21.17
CA ARG A 24 -8.23 -10.70 -20.02
C ARG A 24 -7.57 -11.44 -18.84
N GLY A 25 -7.63 -10.84 -17.67
CA GLY A 25 -7.21 -11.46 -16.42
C GLY A 25 -8.43 -11.82 -15.55
N PRO A 26 -8.96 -13.06 -15.58
CA PRO A 26 -10.08 -13.43 -14.72
C PRO A 26 -9.68 -13.31 -13.25
N ASP A 27 -10.68 -13.15 -12.37
CA ASP A 27 -10.45 -13.18 -10.93
C ASP A 27 -9.91 -14.53 -10.49
N ILE A 28 -9.09 -14.55 -9.45
CA ILE A 28 -8.57 -15.73 -8.79
C ILE A 28 -9.37 -15.90 -7.48
N PRO A 29 -10.04 -17.05 -7.27
CA PRO A 29 -10.80 -17.29 -6.04
C PRO A 29 -9.93 -17.07 -4.78
N PHE A 30 -10.53 -16.51 -3.72
CA PHE A 30 -9.82 -16.29 -2.45
C PHE A 30 -9.23 -17.57 -1.89
N GLU A 31 -9.94 -18.70 -2.00
CA GLU A 31 -9.49 -20.00 -1.53
C GLU A 31 -8.18 -20.44 -2.22
N THR A 32 -8.02 -20.10 -3.51
CA THR A 32 -6.79 -20.36 -4.26
C THR A 32 -5.63 -19.45 -3.79
N LEU A 33 -5.93 -18.17 -3.55
CA LEU A 33 -4.95 -17.20 -3.06
C LEU A 33 -4.52 -17.52 -1.62
N GLU A 34 -5.49 -17.86 -0.76
CA GLU A 34 -5.24 -18.27 0.63
C GLU A 34 -4.36 -19.53 0.65
N ALA A 35 -4.68 -20.56 -0.14
CA ALA A 35 -3.86 -21.77 -0.23
C ALA A 35 -2.43 -21.51 -0.71
N LYS A 36 -2.23 -20.46 -1.53
CA LYS A 36 -0.92 -20.12 -2.11
C LYS A 36 -0.09 -19.19 -1.22
N TYR A 37 -0.73 -18.26 -0.52
CA TYR A 37 -0.05 -17.13 0.12
C TYR A 37 -0.30 -17.00 1.63
N ALA A 38 -1.38 -17.58 2.17
CA ALA A 38 -1.60 -17.60 3.59
C ALA A 38 -0.67 -18.62 4.26
N GLY A 39 0.10 -18.16 5.24
CA GLY A 39 0.95 -19.01 6.07
C GLY A 39 0.30 -19.34 7.41
N ALA A 40 1.06 -20.01 8.30
CA ALA A 40 0.61 -20.32 9.66
C ALA A 40 0.30 -19.07 10.48
N ASP A 41 0.97 -17.96 10.18
CA ASP A 41 0.82 -16.67 10.86
C ASP A 41 -0.27 -15.77 10.21
N SER A 42 -1.05 -16.32 9.26
CA SER A 42 -2.17 -15.62 8.61
C SER A 42 -3.46 -15.85 9.36
N HIS A 43 -4.15 -14.76 9.67
CA HIS A 43 -5.40 -14.75 10.41
C HIS A 43 -6.45 -13.90 9.71
N PHE A 44 -7.72 -14.12 10.07
CA PHE A 44 -8.86 -13.37 9.54
C PHE A 44 -9.74 -12.90 10.68
N VAL A 45 -10.27 -11.69 10.56
CA VAL A 45 -11.23 -11.12 11.51
C VAL A 45 -12.36 -10.41 10.76
N ASP A 46 -13.60 -10.65 11.19
CA ASP A 46 -14.76 -9.97 10.61
C ASP A 46 -14.91 -8.59 11.29
N LEU A 47 -15.03 -7.54 10.46
CA LEU A 47 -15.19 -6.17 10.90
C LEU A 47 -16.60 -5.65 10.57
N PRO A 48 -17.08 -4.61 11.29
CA PRO A 48 -18.30 -3.91 10.92
C PRO A 48 -18.31 -3.49 9.45
N GLY A 49 -19.49 -3.47 8.83
CA GLY A 49 -19.64 -3.12 7.43
C GLY A 49 -19.39 -4.26 6.45
N GLY A 50 -19.16 -5.49 6.93
CA GLY A 50 -19.05 -6.69 6.10
C GLY A 50 -17.65 -6.97 5.54
N TYR A 51 -16.61 -6.40 6.13
CA TYR A 51 -15.23 -6.74 5.81
C TYR A 51 -14.81 -8.03 6.52
N ARG A 52 -14.05 -8.88 5.82
CA ARG A 52 -13.26 -9.94 6.43
C ARG A 52 -11.79 -9.59 6.24
N ALA A 53 -11.21 -8.94 7.23
CA ALA A 53 -9.84 -8.47 7.20
C ALA A 53 -8.86 -9.62 7.39
N HIS A 54 -7.90 -9.73 6.48
CA HIS A 54 -6.73 -10.59 6.64
C HIS A 54 -5.62 -9.79 7.34
N TYR A 55 -4.84 -10.48 8.16
CA TYR A 55 -3.60 -9.95 8.75
C TYR A 55 -2.61 -11.06 9.06
N ARG A 56 -1.35 -10.69 9.10
CA ARG A 56 -0.33 -11.54 9.71
C ARG A 56 -0.08 -11.11 11.14
N ASP A 57 0.19 -12.11 11.97
CA ASP A 57 0.51 -11.97 13.40
C ASP A 57 1.84 -12.68 13.65
N ASP A 58 2.91 -11.90 13.81
CA ASP A 58 4.28 -12.37 13.89
C ASP A 58 4.93 -11.95 15.22
N GLY A 59 5.71 -12.83 15.82
CA GLY A 59 6.46 -12.56 17.05
C GLY A 59 5.74 -12.98 18.33
N ASP A 60 6.32 -12.62 19.48
CA ASP A 60 5.74 -12.93 20.80
C ASP A 60 4.68 -11.86 21.16
N PRO A 61 3.41 -12.25 21.46
CA PRO A 61 2.35 -11.32 21.82
C PRO A 61 2.60 -10.51 23.10
N ASN A 62 3.60 -10.89 23.90
CA ASN A 62 3.99 -10.14 25.09
C ASN A 62 4.98 -8.98 24.82
N LEU A 63 5.50 -8.89 23.61
CA LEU A 63 6.40 -7.81 23.17
C LEU A 63 5.61 -6.54 22.80
N PRO A 64 6.28 -5.36 22.75
CA PRO A 64 5.65 -4.13 22.29
C PRO A 64 5.06 -4.28 20.88
N LEU A 65 3.82 -3.82 20.70
CA LEU A 65 3.08 -4.01 19.44
C LEU A 65 3.49 -2.99 18.39
N LEU A 66 3.75 -3.49 17.17
CA LEU A 66 4.04 -2.71 15.97
C LEU A 66 3.06 -3.13 14.85
N VAL A 67 2.24 -2.19 14.40
CA VAL A 67 1.31 -2.39 13.26
C VAL A 67 1.93 -1.84 11.99
N LEU A 68 1.94 -2.64 10.91
CA LEU A 68 2.57 -2.32 9.63
C LEU A 68 1.53 -2.16 8.52
N LEU A 69 1.41 -0.97 7.93
CA LEU A 69 0.41 -0.59 6.94
C LEU A 69 1.04 -0.42 5.57
N HIS A 70 0.67 -1.28 4.62
CA HIS A 70 1.24 -1.32 3.27
C HIS A 70 0.74 -0.21 2.34
N GLY A 71 1.41 -0.05 1.19
CA GLY A 71 1.09 0.91 0.14
C GLY A 71 -0.04 0.47 -0.81
N PHE A 72 -0.33 1.32 -1.81
CA PHE A 72 -1.31 1.04 -2.86
C PHE A 72 -0.84 -0.11 -3.76
N GLY A 73 -1.75 -1.06 -4.02
CA GLY A 73 -1.47 -2.23 -4.87
C GLY A 73 -0.62 -3.31 -4.21
N ASP A 74 -0.14 -3.07 -3.01
CA ASP A 74 0.73 -3.93 -2.20
C ASP A 74 -0.08 -4.82 -1.23
N SER A 75 0.59 -5.42 -0.24
CA SER A 75 -0.03 -6.27 0.79
C SER A 75 0.90 -6.41 2.00
N PHE A 76 0.47 -7.19 3.00
CA PHE A 76 1.31 -7.60 4.14
C PHE A 76 2.72 -8.04 3.73
N THR A 77 2.88 -8.53 2.50
CA THR A 77 4.15 -9.14 2.04
C THR A 77 5.29 -8.14 1.84
N SER A 78 5.00 -6.84 1.70
CA SER A 78 6.08 -5.83 1.62
C SER A 78 6.86 -5.68 2.92
N TRP A 79 6.31 -6.16 4.01
CA TRP A 79 6.90 -6.09 5.34
C TRP A 79 7.72 -7.34 5.73
N GLU A 80 7.80 -8.37 4.86
CA GLU A 80 8.53 -9.62 5.17
C GLU A 80 9.99 -9.38 5.61
N GLY A 81 10.64 -8.38 5.02
CA GLY A 81 11.98 -7.96 5.42
C GLY A 81 12.03 -7.42 6.85
N TRP A 82 11.12 -6.52 7.20
CA TRP A 82 11.03 -5.97 8.55
C TRP A 82 10.58 -7.00 9.58
N VAL A 83 9.62 -7.85 9.25
CA VAL A 83 9.18 -8.94 10.14
C VAL A 83 10.35 -9.83 10.51
N ARG A 84 11.17 -10.23 9.53
CA ARG A 84 12.36 -11.06 9.78
C ARG A 84 13.34 -10.42 10.77
N GLU A 85 13.55 -9.11 10.67
CA GLU A 85 14.51 -8.37 11.50
C GLU A 85 13.94 -7.99 12.88
N LEU A 86 12.62 -7.82 13.00
CA LEU A 86 11.98 -7.18 14.15
C LEU A 86 11.18 -8.13 15.05
N LYS A 87 10.69 -9.26 14.57
CA LYS A 87 9.77 -10.15 15.31
C LYS A 87 10.31 -10.75 16.61
N THR A 88 11.61 -10.72 16.82
CA THR A 88 12.22 -11.12 18.11
C THR A 88 12.22 -10.00 19.15
N GLN A 89 11.83 -8.78 18.75
CA GLN A 89 11.86 -7.58 19.59
C GLN A 89 10.49 -6.92 19.71
N PHE A 90 9.59 -7.21 18.78
CA PHE A 90 8.25 -6.65 18.68
C PHE A 90 7.24 -7.73 18.31
N HIS A 91 6.03 -7.61 18.84
CA HIS A 91 4.84 -8.26 18.32
C HIS A 91 4.40 -7.47 17.09
N ILE A 92 4.28 -8.11 15.93
CA ILE A 92 4.05 -7.43 14.66
C ILE A 92 2.74 -7.88 14.05
N ILE A 93 1.86 -6.93 13.77
CA ILE A 93 0.60 -7.16 13.07
C ILE A 93 0.61 -6.40 11.73
N SER A 94 0.40 -7.12 10.64
CA SER A 94 0.42 -6.56 9.27
C SER A 94 -0.91 -6.83 8.59
N PRO A 95 -1.93 -5.95 8.72
CA PRO A 95 -3.21 -6.11 8.05
C PRO A 95 -3.11 -5.79 6.56
N ASP A 96 -3.96 -6.46 5.76
CA ASP A 96 -4.23 -6.06 4.39
C ASP A 96 -5.40 -5.07 4.34
N PHE A 97 -5.24 -3.98 3.63
CA PHE A 97 -6.32 -3.03 3.38
C PHE A 97 -7.42 -3.59 2.46
N PRO A 98 -8.64 -3.02 2.49
CA PRO A 98 -9.69 -3.35 1.53
C PRO A 98 -9.18 -3.25 0.07
N GLY A 99 -9.47 -4.29 -0.73
CA GLY A 99 -9.00 -4.35 -2.12
C GLY A 99 -7.54 -4.80 -2.29
N HIS A 100 -6.90 -5.27 -1.23
CA HIS A 100 -5.50 -5.69 -1.23
C HIS A 100 -5.33 -7.04 -0.52
N GLY A 101 -4.22 -7.73 -0.84
CA GLY A 101 -3.83 -8.98 -0.22
C GLY A 101 -4.95 -10.02 -0.19
N LEU A 102 -5.29 -10.51 1.00
CA LEU A 102 -6.35 -11.50 1.23
C LEU A 102 -7.61 -10.92 1.91
N THR A 103 -7.67 -9.59 2.13
CA THR A 103 -8.82 -8.93 2.74
C THR A 103 -10.02 -8.92 1.80
N ARG A 104 -11.14 -9.50 2.24
CA ARG A 104 -12.42 -9.48 1.53
C ARG A 104 -13.19 -8.22 1.93
N ALA A 105 -13.60 -7.42 0.96
CA ALA A 105 -14.31 -6.18 1.19
C ALA A 105 -15.69 -6.18 0.51
N PRO A 106 -16.69 -5.47 1.06
CA PRO A 106 -18.00 -5.34 0.46
C PRO A 106 -17.94 -4.74 -0.95
N GLN A 107 -18.89 -5.13 -1.79
CA GLN A 107 -19.01 -4.54 -3.11
C GLN A 107 -19.26 -3.03 -3.00
N GLY A 108 -18.54 -2.24 -3.79
CA GLY A 108 -18.64 -0.78 -3.78
C GLY A 108 -17.76 -0.07 -2.75
N SER A 109 -16.95 -0.80 -1.98
CA SER A 109 -15.90 -0.20 -1.14
C SER A 109 -14.98 0.69 -1.97
N ARG A 110 -14.52 1.79 -1.36
CA ARG A 110 -13.66 2.78 -2.01
C ARG A 110 -12.41 3.04 -1.17
N LEU A 111 -11.32 3.41 -1.84
CA LEU A 111 -10.08 3.79 -1.18
C LEU A 111 -10.01 5.31 -1.01
N ASN A 112 -9.91 5.74 0.23
CA ASN A 112 -9.51 7.10 0.62
C ASN A 112 -8.78 7.06 1.96
N ALA A 113 -7.89 8.01 2.21
CA ALA A 113 -7.00 7.99 3.38
C ALA A 113 -7.75 7.96 4.73
N GLU A 114 -8.86 8.69 4.84
CA GLU A 114 -9.68 8.72 6.06
C GLU A 114 -10.36 7.37 6.31
N GLY A 115 -10.99 6.78 5.28
CA GLY A 115 -11.62 5.47 5.38
C GLY A 115 -10.64 4.34 5.69
N LEU A 116 -9.38 4.47 5.24
CA LEU A 116 -8.34 3.52 5.60
C LEU A 116 -7.92 3.67 7.07
N ALA A 117 -7.84 4.89 7.60
CA ALA A 117 -7.61 5.11 9.03
C ALA A 117 -8.77 4.56 9.88
N ASP A 118 -10.02 4.77 9.46
CA ASP A 118 -11.20 4.19 10.12
C ASP A 118 -11.20 2.65 10.07
N PHE A 119 -10.75 2.07 8.96
CA PHE A 119 -10.58 0.62 8.85
C PHE A 119 -9.56 0.10 9.87
N VAL A 120 -8.41 0.77 10.02
CA VAL A 120 -7.39 0.38 11.01
C VAL A 120 -7.91 0.55 12.45
N ASP A 121 -8.67 1.61 12.74
CA ASP A 121 -9.28 1.78 14.06
C ASP A 121 -10.29 0.68 14.38
N ALA A 122 -11.19 0.35 13.44
CA ALA A 122 -12.16 -0.74 13.59
C ALA A 122 -11.45 -2.10 13.74
N PHE A 123 -10.38 -2.34 12.98
CA PHE A 123 -9.54 -3.53 13.09
C PHE A 123 -8.89 -3.64 14.48
N ALA A 124 -8.27 -2.57 14.95
CA ALA A 124 -7.65 -2.52 16.26
C ALA A 124 -8.67 -2.71 17.40
N ALA A 125 -9.86 -2.12 17.25
CA ALA A 125 -10.95 -2.29 18.22
C ALA A 125 -11.45 -3.73 18.26
N GLN A 126 -11.65 -4.38 17.11
CA GLN A 126 -12.14 -5.75 17.00
C GLN A 126 -11.18 -6.77 17.61
N LEU A 127 -9.87 -6.55 17.46
CA LEU A 127 -8.82 -7.37 18.07
C LEU A 127 -8.48 -6.96 19.51
N ALA A 128 -9.15 -5.95 20.05
CA ALA A 128 -8.85 -5.37 21.37
C ALA A 128 -7.36 -5.03 21.54
N LEU A 129 -6.73 -4.50 20.49
CA LEU A 129 -5.30 -4.17 20.53
C LEU A 129 -5.02 -3.09 21.57
N PRO A 130 -3.93 -3.21 22.35
CA PRO A 130 -3.45 -2.13 23.21
C PRO A 130 -3.01 -0.93 22.37
N LYS A 131 -2.46 0.10 23.00
CA LYS A 131 -1.70 1.12 22.25
C LYS A 131 -0.56 0.48 21.49
N PHE A 132 -0.28 0.98 20.29
CA PHE A 132 0.73 0.41 19.41
C PHE A 132 1.55 1.47 18.68
N ALA A 133 2.76 1.10 18.32
CA ALA A 133 3.50 1.82 17.28
C ALA A 133 2.90 1.47 15.92
N VAL A 134 2.72 2.46 15.04
CA VAL A 134 2.24 2.23 13.68
C VAL A 134 3.28 2.71 12.67
N ALA A 135 3.61 1.84 11.73
CA ALA A 135 4.43 2.20 10.56
C ALA A 135 3.60 2.07 9.28
N GLY A 136 3.72 3.03 8.38
CA GLY A 136 3.00 2.98 7.12
C GLY A 136 3.83 3.47 5.95
N ASN A 137 3.80 2.72 4.84
CA ASN A 137 4.43 3.13 3.59
C ASN A 137 3.39 3.73 2.64
N SER A 138 3.75 4.82 1.97
CA SER A 138 2.94 5.42 0.91
C SER A 138 1.49 5.69 1.36
N MET A 139 0.51 5.05 0.73
CA MET A 139 -0.91 5.07 1.13
C MET A 139 -1.10 4.66 2.60
N GLY A 140 -0.40 3.61 3.06
CA GLY A 140 -0.40 3.18 4.46
C GLY A 140 0.18 4.24 5.41
N GLY A 141 1.18 5.00 4.97
CA GLY A 141 1.69 6.17 5.68
C GLY A 141 0.65 7.27 5.81
N GLY A 142 -0.13 7.47 4.73
CA GLY A 142 -1.31 8.35 4.74
C GLY A 142 -2.35 7.93 5.78
N ALA A 143 -2.66 6.63 5.84
CA ALA A 143 -3.57 6.09 6.85
C ALA A 143 -3.00 6.20 8.27
N ALA A 144 -1.68 5.96 8.44
CA ALA A 144 -1.02 6.00 9.74
C ALA A 144 -1.04 7.41 10.38
N TRP A 145 -0.70 8.46 9.64
CA TRP A 145 -0.76 9.80 10.21
C TRP A 145 -2.20 10.28 10.42
N GLN A 146 -3.15 9.91 9.55
CA GLN A 146 -4.57 10.18 9.78
C GLN A 146 -5.07 9.51 11.06
N LEU A 147 -4.68 8.26 11.29
CA LEU A 147 -4.99 7.54 12.53
C LEU A 147 -4.40 8.25 13.75
N ALA A 148 -3.14 8.72 13.68
CA ALA A 148 -2.48 9.43 14.78
C ALA A 148 -3.14 10.78 15.11
N VAL A 149 -3.74 11.45 14.12
CA VAL A 149 -4.51 12.69 14.32
C VAL A 149 -5.88 12.41 14.92
N ARG A 150 -6.59 11.40 14.42
CA ARG A 150 -8.00 11.13 14.74
C ARG A 150 -8.18 10.27 15.99
N HIS A 151 -7.23 9.37 16.24
CA HIS A 151 -7.23 8.39 17.34
C HIS A 151 -5.90 8.40 18.08
N PRO A 152 -5.48 9.55 18.66
CA PRO A 152 -4.18 9.68 19.32
C PRO A 152 -4.05 8.77 20.55
N GLU A 153 -5.16 8.32 21.13
CA GLU A 153 -5.19 7.36 22.23
C GLU A 153 -4.69 5.97 21.85
N ARG A 154 -4.74 5.61 20.55
CA ARG A 154 -4.28 4.33 20.02
C ARG A 154 -2.79 4.29 19.74
N ILE A 155 -2.18 5.46 19.47
CA ILE A 155 -0.86 5.54 18.89
C ILE A 155 0.21 5.83 19.93
N ASP A 156 1.12 4.89 20.07
CA ASP A 156 2.28 4.97 20.95
C ASP A 156 3.51 5.60 20.26
N ALA A 157 3.67 5.32 18.96
CA ALA A 157 4.63 5.97 18.08
C ALA A 157 4.15 5.90 16.63
N LEU A 158 4.58 6.87 15.82
CA LEU A 158 4.30 6.96 14.39
C LEU A 158 5.57 6.80 13.58
N ILE A 159 5.56 5.92 12.57
CA ILE A 159 6.65 5.76 11.60
C ILE A 159 6.09 5.99 10.21
N LEU A 160 6.59 7.01 9.52
CA LEU A 160 6.20 7.37 8.16
C LEU A 160 7.29 6.92 7.19
N VAL A 161 6.95 6.04 6.25
CA VAL A 161 7.87 5.51 5.24
C VAL A 161 7.39 5.98 3.89
N ASP A 162 8.08 6.94 3.28
CA ASP A 162 7.71 7.54 1.99
C ASP A 162 6.20 7.86 1.91
N ALA A 163 5.68 8.49 2.94
CA ALA A 163 4.25 8.56 3.25
C ALA A 163 3.48 9.51 2.34
N ALA A 164 2.32 9.08 1.88
CA ALA A 164 1.38 9.96 1.19
C ALA A 164 0.83 11.03 2.14
N GLY A 165 0.65 12.25 1.61
CA GLY A 165 0.08 13.34 2.39
C GLY A 165 0.35 14.71 1.77
N PHE A 166 1.55 15.26 1.90
CA PHE A 166 1.90 16.51 1.24
C PHE A 166 1.96 16.34 -0.28
N ALA A 167 1.46 17.35 -1.00
CA ALA A 167 1.61 17.37 -2.45
C ALA A 167 3.06 17.60 -2.83
N ASN A 168 3.48 16.99 -3.94
CA ASN A 168 4.76 17.29 -4.57
C ASN A 168 4.80 18.75 -5.01
N ASP A 169 5.94 19.43 -4.81
CA ASP A 169 6.17 20.81 -5.27
C ASP A 169 6.41 20.85 -6.77
N LYS A 170 6.96 19.77 -7.30
CA LYS A 170 7.22 19.59 -8.73
C LYS A 170 6.34 18.46 -9.28
N PRO A 171 6.02 18.49 -10.58
CA PRO A 171 5.43 17.30 -11.20
C PRO A 171 6.34 16.09 -10.92
N PRO A 172 5.76 14.93 -10.55
CA PRO A 172 6.56 13.72 -10.35
C PRO A 172 7.39 13.45 -11.61
N GLY A 173 8.61 12.96 -11.43
CA GLY A 173 9.52 12.65 -12.52
C GLY A 173 9.00 11.51 -13.39
N GLU A 174 9.45 10.31 -13.17
CA GLU A 174 8.94 9.10 -13.83
C GLU A 174 7.76 8.55 -13.02
N VAL A 175 6.53 8.79 -13.50
CA VAL A 175 5.31 8.20 -12.92
C VAL A 175 5.01 6.88 -13.64
N PRO A 176 4.81 5.77 -12.92
CA PRO A 176 4.41 4.51 -13.53
C PRO A 176 3.22 4.64 -14.48
N LEU A 177 3.29 3.93 -15.61
CA LEU A 177 2.28 4.02 -16.66
C LEU A 177 0.87 3.69 -16.13
N ALA A 178 0.78 2.75 -15.19
CA ALA A 178 -0.48 2.41 -14.54
C ALA A 178 -1.16 3.64 -13.94
N PHE A 179 -0.44 4.49 -13.19
CA PHE A 179 -1.00 5.71 -12.60
C PHE A 179 -1.42 6.75 -13.65
N LYS A 180 -0.70 6.82 -14.79
CA LYS A 180 -1.11 7.68 -15.91
C LYS A 180 -2.44 7.23 -16.51
N ILE A 181 -2.64 5.92 -16.66
CA ILE A 181 -3.87 5.31 -17.18
C ILE A 181 -5.03 5.49 -16.19
N LEU A 182 -4.79 5.34 -14.87
CA LEU A 182 -5.78 5.47 -13.81
C LEU A 182 -6.44 6.85 -13.72
N LYS A 183 -5.82 7.89 -14.29
CA LYS A 183 -6.43 9.24 -14.35
C LYS A 183 -7.71 9.28 -15.20
N TYR A 184 -7.87 8.33 -16.14
CA TYR A 184 -8.96 8.34 -17.11
C TYR A 184 -9.99 7.23 -16.81
N PRO A 185 -11.31 7.51 -16.86
CA PRO A 185 -12.36 6.50 -16.63
C PRO A 185 -12.25 5.29 -17.56
N VAL A 186 -11.94 5.51 -18.84
CA VAL A 186 -11.74 4.43 -19.82
C VAL A 186 -10.52 3.58 -19.46
N GLY A 187 -9.44 4.21 -19.01
CA GLY A 187 -8.25 3.52 -18.51
C GLY A 187 -8.56 2.63 -17.31
N ARG A 188 -9.30 3.15 -16.33
CA ARG A 188 -9.77 2.37 -15.17
C ARG A 188 -10.63 1.17 -15.58
N ALA A 189 -11.55 1.35 -16.51
CA ALA A 189 -12.39 0.27 -17.05
C ALA A 189 -11.57 -0.81 -17.76
N LEU A 190 -10.51 -0.42 -18.49
CA LEU A 190 -9.60 -1.33 -19.13
C LEU A 190 -8.79 -2.14 -18.10
N LEU A 191 -8.11 -1.47 -17.17
CA LEU A 191 -7.27 -2.08 -16.14
C LEU A 191 -8.03 -3.04 -15.23
N ARG A 192 -9.32 -2.82 -15.03
CA ARG A 192 -10.18 -3.73 -14.25
C ARG A 192 -10.28 -5.13 -14.86
N ASN A 193 -10.09 -5.28 -16.16
CA ASN A 193 -10.44 -6.48 -16.90
C ASN A 193 -9.26 -7.21 -17.54
N ILE A 194 -8.08 -6.59 -17.58
CA ILE A 194 -6.89 -7.18 -18.21
C ILE A 194 -5.91 -7.72 -17.16
N ASP A 195 -4.98 -8.54 -17.60
CA ASP A 195 -3.80 -8.91 -16.81
C ASP A 195 -2.83 -7.73 -16.78
N ASN A 196 -2.73 -7.11 -15.61
CA ASN A 196 -1.92 -5.92 -15.38
C ASN A 196 -0.44 -6.25 -15.06
N ARG A 197 -0.04 -7.52 -15.12
CA ARG A 197 1.31 -7.97 -14.72
C ARG A 197 2.44 -7.15 -15.35
N PRO A 198 2.42 -6.83 -16.66
CA PRO A 198 3.48 -5.98 -17.26
C PRO A 198 3.53 -4.56 -16.70
N LEU A 199 2.37 -3.98 -16.35
CA LEU A 199 2.28 -2.65 -15.75
C LEU A 199 2.73 -2.67 -14.28
N ILE A 200 2.45 -3.76 -13.58
CA ILE A 200 2.91 -3.97 -12.20
C ILE A 200 4.43 -4.10 -12.17
N GLU A 201 5.01 -4.89 -13.08
CA GLU A 201 6.46 -5.05 -13.20
C GLU A 201 7.15 -3.71 -13.51
N GLU A 202 6.63 -2.95 -14.47
CA GLU A 202 7.14 -1.62 -14.81
C GLU A 202 7.03 -0.67 -13.63
N GLY A 203 5.87 -0.64 -12.96
CA GLY A 203 5.63 0.18 -11.78
C GLY A 203 6.62 -0.13 -10.66
N LEU A 204 6.72 -1.39 -10.25
CA LEU A 204 7.63 -1.82 -9.19
C LEU A 204 9.10 -1.49 -9.50
N LYS A 205 9.53 -1.68 -10.77
CA LYS A 205 10.88 -1.30 -11.22
C LYS A 205 11.11 0.21 -11.26
N THR A 206 10.05 0.99 -11.42
CA THR A 206 10.13 2.45 -11.32
C THR A 206 10.22 2.89 -9.86
N ASP A 207 9.51 2.22 -8.96
CA ASP A 207 9.40 2.59 -7.55
C ASP A 207 10.69 2.32 -6.75
N VAL A 208 11.55 1.42 -7.22
CA VAL A 208 12.80 1.08 -6.54
C VAL A 208 14.03 1.62 -7.28
N TYR A 209 15.08 1.94 -6.53
CA TYR A 209 16.38 2.31 -7.09
C TYR A 209 17.10 1.09 -7.67
N ASP A 210 17.19 -0.02 -6.92
CA ASP A 210 17.76 -1.28 -7.38
C ASP A 210 16.71 -2.18 -8.01
N LYS A 211 16.57 -2.06 -9.33
CA LYS A 211 15.58 -2.82 -10.11
C LYS A 211 15.78 -4.33 -10.07
N SER A 212 16.96 -4.82 -9.67
CA SER A 212 17.24 -6.26 -9.56
C SER A 212 16.46 -6.95 -8.44
N LEU A 213 15.95 -6.19 -7.48
CA LEU A 213 15.12 -6.68 -6.39
C LEU A 213 13.73 -7.13 -6.88
N ILE A 214 13.28 -6.62 -8.01
CA ILE A 214 11.95 -6.95 -8.56
C ILE A 214 12.03 -8.24 -9.36
N THR A 215 11.79 -9.34 -8.67
CA THR A 215 11.79 -10.69 -9.26
C THR A 215 10.43 -11.05 -9.85
N PRO A 216 10.36 -12.02 -10.78
CA PRO A 216 9.08 -12.53 -11.28
C PRO A 216 8.14 -13.00 -10.16
N PHE A 217 8.66 -13.57 -9.09
CA PHE A 217 7.87 -14.00 -7.94
C PHE A 217 7.16 -12.83 -7.25
N ILE A 218 7.84 -11.70 -7.06
CA ILE A 218 7.23 -10.49 -6.49
C ILE A 218 6.14 -9.96 -7.42
N VAL A 219 6.42 -9.86 -8.72
CA VAL A 219 5.46 -9.39 -9.72
C VAL A 219 4.22 -10.29 -9.76
N ASP A 220 4.40 -11.61 -9.77
CA ASP A 220 3.32 -12.59 -9.78
C ASP A 220 2.43 -12.46 -8.54
N ARG A 221 3.03 -12.31 -7.36
CA ARG A 221 2.32 -12.15 -6.09
C ARG A 221 1.46 -10.87 -6.07
N TRP A 222 2.01 -9.76 -6.50
CA TRP A 222 1.27 -8.50 -6.63
C TRP A 222 0.12 -8.61 -7.63
N ALA A 223 0.37 -9.22 -8.78
CA ALA A 223 -0.65 -9.41 -9.81
C ALA A 223 -1.77 -10.35 -9.34
N ASP A 224 -1.43 -11.42 -8.65
CA ASP A 224 -2.40 -12.39 -8.15
C ASP A 224 -3.33 -11.76 -7.10
N PHE A 225 -2.80 -10.99 -6.14
CA PHE A 225 -3.63 -10.30 -5.14
C PHE A 225 -4.56 -9.25 -5.78
N GLN A 226 -4.11 -8.53 -6.79
CA GLN A 226 -4.98 -7.59 -7.51
C GLN A 226 -6.12 -8.29 -8.25
N ARG A 227 -5.97 -9.59 -8.55
CA ARG A 227 -6.99 -10.42 -9.21
C ARG A 227 -7.93 -11.11 -8.24
N ALA A 228 -7.84 -10.89 -6.93
CA ALA A 228 -8.86 -11.36 -6.00
C ALA A 228 -10.23 -10.73 -6.34
N PRO A 229 -11.35 -11.45 -6.09
CA PRO A 229 -12.68 -10.96 -6.42
C PRO A 229 -12.97 -9.59 -5.82
N GLY A 230 -13.32 -8.61 -6.67
CA GLY A 230 -13.62 -7.24 -6.26
C GLY A 230 -12.42 -6.31 -6.09
N HIS A 231 -11.18 -6.81 -5.94
CA HIS A 231 -10.00 -5.98 -5.66
C HIS A 231 -9.75 -4.94 -6.75
N ARG A 232 -9.74 -5.33 -8.02
CA ARG A 232 -9.53 -4.39 -9.12
C ARG A 232 -10.59 -3.28 -9.16
N ALA A 233 -11.82 -3.58 -8.76
CA ALA A 233 -12.86 -2.55 -8.69
C ALA A 233 -12.55 -1.52 -7.59
N ILE A 234 -12.06 -1.96 -6.44
CA ILE A 234 -11.68 -1.09 -5.32
C ILE A 234 -10.42 -0.31 -5.67
N LEU A 235 -9.37 -0.96 -6.19
CA LEU A 235 -8.15 -0.28 -6.65
C LEU A 235 -8.44 0.82 -7.67
N MET A 236 -9.35 0.53 -8.64
CA MET A 236 -9.76 1.53 -9.64
C MET A 236 -10.66 2.63 -9.07
N SER A 237 -11.11 2.52 -7.81
CA SER A 237 -11.92 3.55 -7.15
C SER A 237 -11.08 4.66 -6.51
N ILE A 238 -9.75 4.50 -6.45
CA ILE A 238 -8.87 5.48 -5.83
C ILE A 238 -9.05 6.86 -6.48
N ASP A 239 -9.22 7.88 -5.65
CA ASP A 239 -9.23 9.25 -6.14
C ASP A 239 -7.79 9.79 -6.25
N MET A 240 -7.27 9.79 -7.47
CA MET A 240 -5.95 10.33 -7.78
C MET A 240 -5.92 11.87 -7.82
N GLY A 241 -7.08 12.52 -7.75
CA GLY A 241 -7.21 13.97 -7.93
C GLY A 241 -7.18 14.79 -6.63
N ALA A 242 -7.56 14.19 -5.53
CA ALA A 242 -7.65 14.85 -4.23
C ALA A 242 -7.19 13.92 -3.10
N PRO A 243 -5.87 13.63 -2.96
CA PRO A 243 -5.40 13.03 -1.72
C PRO A 243 -5.79 13.97 -0.58
N ALA A 244 -6.26 13.40 0.55
CA ALA A 244 -6.42 14.18 1.77
C ALA A 244 -5.07 14.83 2.07
N ARG A 245 -4.96 16.14 1.82
CA ARG A 245 -3.70 16.87 1.99
C ARG A 245 -3.58 17.25 3.45
N PRO A 246 -2.57 16.75 4.18
CA PRO A 246 -2.33 17.26 5.50
C PRO A 246 -1.97 18.73 5.36
N THR A 247 -2.65 19.60 6.09
CA THR A 247 -2.11 20.92 6.34
C THR A 247 -1.04 20.81 7.42
N ALA A 248 -0.05 21.69 7.41
CA ALA A 248 0.94 21.73 8.48
C ALA A 248 0.26 21.86 9.87
N GLU A 249 -0.84 22.60 9.95
CA GLU A 249 -1.68 22.74 11.14
C GLU A 249 -2.24 21.37 11.61
N LEU A 250 -2.79 20.56 10.70
CA LEU A 250 -3.40 19.29 11.07
C LEU A 250 -2.37 18.29 11.61
N VAL A 251 -1.25 18.09 10.90
CA VAL A 251 -0.21 17.16 11.36
C VAL A 251 0.56 17.67 12.58
N SER A 252 0.56 18.99 12.85
CA SER A 252 1.15 19.57 14.07
C SER A 252 0.43 19.14 15.35
N THR A 253 -0.79 18.63 15.25
CA THR A 253 -1.54 18.06 16.38
C THR A 253 -1.08 16.67 16.80
N ILE A 254 -0.26 16.01 16.01
CA ILE A 254 0.28 14.67 16.32
C ILE A 254 1.18 14.76 17.55
N LYS A 255 0.81 14.02 18.58
CA LYS A 255 1.53 13.98 19.87
C LYS A 255 2.47 12.79 19.98
N ALA A 256 2.23 11.76 19.20
CA ALA A 256 3.05 10.54 19.22
C ALA A 256 4.47 10.85 18.75
N PRO A 257 5.51 10.34 19.44
CA PRO A 257 6.86 10.37 18.93
C PRO A 257 6.88 9.87 17.48
N THR A 258 7.50 10.64 16.58
CA THR A 258 7.41 10.35 15.14
C THR A 258 8.80 10.16 14.53
N LEU A 259 8.94 9.09 13.75
CA LEU A 259 10.08 8.82 12.87
C LEU A 259 9.62 8.90 11.42
N ILE A 260 10.40 9.58 10.59
CA ILE A 260 10.17 9.71 9.15
C ILE A 260 11.36 9.07 8.45
N LEU A 261 11.08 8.08 7.61
CA LEU A 261 12.06 7.39 6.78
C LEU A 261 11.74 7.68 5.31
N TRP A 262 12.77 8.04 4.51
CA TRP A 262 12.52 8.43 3.13
C TRP A 262 13.65 8.07 2.18
N GLY A 263 13.28 7.50 1.02
CA GLY A 263 14.22 7.30 -0.08
C GLY A 263 14.52 8.60 -0.82
N GLU A 264 15.80 8.98 -0.95
CA GLU A 264 16.19 10.20 -1.68
C GLU A 264 15.95 10.10 -3.20
N SER A 265 15.72 8.88 -3.69
CA SER A 265 15.43 8.59 -5.10
C SER A 265 13.97 8.20 -5.32
N ASP A 266 13.05 8.52 -4.39
CA ASP A 266 11.62 8.24 -4.54
C ASP A 266 11.04 9.01 -5.74
N PRO A 267 10.56 8.29 -6.79
CA PRO A 267 10.00 8.91 -7.99
C PRO A 267 8.53 9.32 -7.83
N LEU A 268 7.82 8.77 -6.83
CA LEU A 268 6.39 8.97 -6.64
C LEU A 268 6.09 10.14 -5.71
N ILE A 269 6.74 10.17 -4.55
CA ILE A 269 6.56 11.20 -3.53
C ILE A 269 7.91 11.83 -3.24
N GLU A 270 8.10 13.05 -3.71
CA GLU A 270 9.39 13.72 -3.63
C GLU A 270 9.90 13.85 -2.18
N PRO A 271 11.23 13.76 -1.96
CA PRO A 271 11.82 13.88 -0.61
C PRO A 271 11.52 15.20 0.10
N ALA A 272 11.10 16.25 -0.62
CA ALA A 272 10.61 17.49 -0.01
C ALA A 272 9.38 17.27 0.89
N ALA A 273 8.56 16.25 0.62
CA ALA A 273 7.44 15.88 1.49
C ALA A 273 7.91 15.41 2.86
N ALA A 274 9.03 14.67 2.94
CA ALA A 274 9.63 14.26 4.21
C ALA A 274 10.03 15.47 5.06
N THR A 275 10.64 16.46 4.44
CA THR A 275 11.02 17.73 5.11
C THR A 275 9.79 18.49 5.60
N LYS A 276 8.69 18.50 4.82
CA LYS A 276 7.42 19.13 5.23
C LYS A 276 6.82 18.43 6.44
N PHE A 277 6.80 17.08 6.46
CA PHE A 277 6.37 16.32 7.63
C PHE A 277 7.23 16.60 8.86
N ALA A 278 8.57 16.56 8.69
CA ALA A 278 9.52 16.81 9.78
C ALA A 278 9.41 18.22 10.38
N ALA A 279 9.14 19.22 9.53
CA ALA A 279 8.94 20.60 9.99
C ALA A 279 7.57 20.80 10.69
N ALA A 280 6.53 20.05 10.27
CA ALA A 280 5.18 20.23 10.77
C ALA A 280 4.89 19.40 12.04
N ILE A 281 5.48 18.21 12.20
CA ILE A 281 5.23 17.33 13.36
C ILE A 281 6.24 17.65 14.47
N PRO A 282 5.81 18.09 15.67
CA PRO A 282 6.70 18.47 16.75
C PRO A 282 7.62 17.33 17.18
N GLY A 283 8.93 17.57 17.17
CA GLY A 283 9.92 16.59 17.62
C GLY A 283 10.14 15.38 16.68
N ALA A 284 9.59 15.41 15.49
CA ALA A 284 9.80 14.34 14.51
C ALA A 284 11.28 14.18 14.15
N LYS A 285 11.73 12.93 14.03
CA LYS A 285 13.08 12.59 13.54
C LYS A 285 12.98 12.19 12.08
N LEU A 286 13.88 12.71 11.24
CA LEU A 286 13.98 12.40 9.83
C LEU A 286 15.27 11.63 9.53
N ILE A 287 15.15 10.52 8.82
CA ILE A 287 16.26 9.76 8.25
C ILE A 287 15.99 9.62 6.74
N THR A 288 16.95 10.03 5.92
CA THR A 288 16.89 9.84 4.47
C THR A 288 17.92 8.80 4.01
N TYR A 289 17.61 8.14 2.91
CA TYR A 289 18.43 7.06 2.39
C TYR A 289 18.86 7.34 0.95
N PRO A 290 20.16 7.63 0.71
CA PRO A 290 20.66 7.82 -0.64
C PRO A 290 20.57 6.51 -1.45
N LYS A 291 20.23 6.64 -2.73
CA LYS A 291 20.07 5.49 -3.65
C LYS A 291 19.02 4.49 -3.17
N VAL A 292 17.91 4.96 -2.64
CA VAL A 292 16.74 4.20 -2.24
C VAL A 292 15.52 4.88 -2.86
N GLY A 293 14.62 4.12 -3.43
CA GLY A 293 13.38 4.59 -4.03
C GLY A 293 12.24 4.68 -3.01
N HIS A 294 11.04 4.35 -3.46
CA HIS A 294 9.78 4.46 -2.72
C HIS A 294 9.53 3.34 -1.69
N LEU A 295 10.35 2.29 -1.70
CA LEU A 295 10.12 1.09 -0.90
C LEU A 295 11.31 0.74 0.03
N PRO A 296 11.72 1.62 0.96
CA PRO A 296 12.86 1.36 1.86
C PRO A 296 12.72 0.08 2.67
N GLN A 297 11.48 -0.33 3.02
CA GLN A 297 11.18 -1.57 3.72
C GLN A 297 11.50 -2.82 2.90
N ILE A 298 11.62 -2.69 1.58
CA ILE A 298 12.03 -3.77 0.66
C ILE A 298 13.49 -3.60 0.27
N GLU A 299 13.88 -2.39 -0.18
CA GLU A 299 15.21 -2.15 -0.77
C GLU A 299 16.35 -2.26 0.24
N ILE A 300 16.12 -1.78 1.45
CA ILE A 300 17.12 -1.76 2.53
C ILE A 300 16.51 -2.25 3.85
N ALA A 301 15.74 -3.33 3.77
CA ALA A 301 14.94 -3.85 4.87
C ALA A 301 15.70 -3.94 6.20
N GLN A 302 16.91 -4.50 6.20
CA GLN A 302 17.73 -4.64 7.40
C GLN A 302 18.08 -3.28 8.02
N ARG A 303 18.51 -2.32 7.20
CA ARG A 303 18.91 -0.99 7.67
C ARG A 303 17.70 -0.20 8.18
N SER A 304 16.63 -0.12 7.40
CA SER A 304 15.43 0.62 7.78
C SER A 304 14.75 0.02 9.01
N ALA A 305 14.72 -1.31 9.16
CA ALA A 305 14.25 -1.99 10.35
C ALA A 305 15.10 -1.66 11.59
N ALA A 306 16.45 -1.63 11.44
CA ALA A 306 17.34 -1.26 12.55
C ALA A 306 17.11 0.17 13.04
N ASP A 307 16.88 1.13 12.12
CA ASP A 307 16.57 2.52 12.46
C ASP A 307 15.22 2.62 13.22
N VAL A 308 14.21 1.84 12.81
CA VAL A 308 12.93 1.74 13.53
C VAL A 308 13.11 1.14 14.92
N ALA A 309 13.85 0.03 15.04
CA ALA A 309 14.11 -0.59 16.33
C ALA A 309 14.84 0.35 17.28
N ALA A 310 15.85 1.07 16.80
CA ALA A 310 16.58 2.06 17.59
C ALA A 310 15.68 3.20 18.06
N PHE A 311 14.81 3.70 17.17
CA PHE A 311 13.84 4.73 17.52
C PHE A 311 12.85 4.26 18.57
N LEU A 312 12.26 3.07 18.39
CA LEU A 312 11.25 2.53 19.32
C LEU A 312 11.81 2.18 20.70
N LYS A 313 13.09 1.83 20.81
CA LYS A 313 13.76 1.54 22.09
C LYS A 313 14.23 2.79 22.85
N ALA A 314 14.40 3.90 22.18
CA ALA A 314 14.91 5.14 22.79
C ALA A 314 13.80 6.03 23.39
N ARG A 315 12.54 5.56 23.45
CA ARG A 315 11.36 6.29 23.94
C ARG A 315 11.17 6.13 25.43
#